data_7ff8d822d818f01800d334f9485dc9e6
#
_entry.id   7ff8d822d818f01800d334f9485dc9e6
#
_cell.length_a   1.000
_cell.length_b   1.000
_cell.length_c   1.000
_cell.angle_alpha   90.00
_cell.angle_beta   90.00
_cell.angle_gamma   90.00
#
_symmetry.space_group_name_H-M   'P 1'
#
loop_
_entity.id
_entity.type
_entity.pdbx_description
1 polymer ?
#
loop_
_entity_poly.entity_id
_entity_poly.type
_entity_poly.pdbx_seq_one_letter_code
_entity_poly.pdbx_strand_id
1 'polypeptide(L)'
;MKKYFGFILLIAILITACIKVPKQFEGLTPGNWRGIFILKDLRQTIITKGKDEVITTDVSTDKKYFTAPFNFSIIQNEKKELVFEVKNADEKIQFYPILFGKDIRTGDDTFYIDLAPYDAHIKGLFDIDQLKGHFIVRDKKNYSIPFEARFGQEFRFEKLPQKATIDINGNWQIVFGKDSNEAFDGIGEFVQNGNQLKGTFRTETGDFRYLEGLVAGDKVKLSCFDGSHVFLFDAMMDGDSLRGIFYSGVHYQVPFVGYRSSNPILQAADTITKIISDKPFEFKFEDSEGNLVSNGDPKYSNKIKIIQITGSWCPNCKDESEFIQSYLQSNPSDELAVFALAFERHKERDKALERIRNYKKHMNINYPVLRAGIANRDSASAIIPQINGIKAYPTMLFLNRKNQIVKVHTGFDGPATSMYESFKKEFANTISELIKSK
;
A
#
# COMPACT_ATOMS: atom_id res chain seq x y z
N MET A 1 -40.96 -6.68 65.43
CA MET A 1 -40.86 -7.32 64.08
C MET A 1 -40.84 -6.29 62.94
N LYS A 2 -40.13 -5.16 63.05
CA LYS A 2 -40.07 -4.13 61.96
C LYS A 2 -38.63 -3.68 61.61
N LYS A 3 -37.61 -4.39 62.08
CA LYS A 3 -36.18 -3.99 61.83
C LYS A 3 -35.38 -4.91 60.88
N TYR A 4 -35.96 -5.97 60.39
CA TYR A 4 -35.24 -6.90 59.48
C TYR A 4 -35.65 -6.84 58.04
N PHE A 5 -36.69 -6.03 57.69
CA PHE A 5 -37.17 -5.94 56.31
C PHE A 5 -36.36 -4.98 55.41
N GLY A 6 -35.59 -4.07 56.05
CA GLY A 6 -34.73 -3.12 55.30
C GLY A 6 -33.41 -3.68 54.84
N PHE A 7 -32.94 -4.77 55.49
CA PHE A 7 -31.59 -5.33 55.19
C PHE A 7 -31.59 -6.33 54.03
N ILE A 8 -32.75 -6.94 53.75
CA ILE A 8 -32.91 -7.89 52.63
C ILE A 8 -33.08 -7.17 51.31
N LEU A 9 -33.61 -5.93 51.31
CA LEU A 9 -33.78 -5.14 50.09
C LEU A 9 -32.47 -4.53 49.59
N LEU A 10 -31.47 -4.32 50.49
CA LEU A 10 -30.16 -3.75 50.11
C LEU A 10 -29.21 -4.80 49.51
N ILE A 11 -29.41 -6.07 49.80
CA ILE A 11 -28.60 -7.17 49.26
C ILE A 11 -29.10 -7.60 47.88
N ALA A 12 -30.38 -7.37 47.55
CA ALA A 12 -30.93 -7.67 46.20
C ALA A 12 -30.45 -6.69 45.11
N ILE A 13 -29.96 -5.49 45.47
CA ILE A 13 -29.49 -4.46 44.52
C ILE A 13 -28.01 -4.66 44.14
N LEU A 14 -27.24 -5.44 44.90
CA LEU A 14 -25.82 -5.67 44.67
C LEU A 14 -25.51 -6.87 43.75
N ILE A 15 -26.51 -7.62 43.28
CA ILE A 15 -26.32 -8.79 42.41
C ILE A 15 -26.57 -8.47 40.92
N THR A 16 -26.93 -7.24 40.56
CA THR A 16 -27.18 -6.87 39.16
C THR A 16 -25.96 -6.32 38.42
N ALA A 17 -24.78 -6.44 38.97
CA ALA A 17 -23.56 -6.01 38.28
C ALA A 17 -22.82 -7.22 37.68
N CYS A 18 -22.82 -7.32 36.37
CA CYS A 18 -22.11 -8.23 35.49
C CYS A 18 -22.94 -9.40 34.93
N ILE A 19 -24.06 -9.10 34.29
CA ILE A 19 -24.51 -9.98 33.23
C ILE A 19 -23.65 -9.63 32.01
N LYS A 20 -22.58 -10.40 31.76
CA LYS A 20 -21.92 -10.40 30.45
C LYS A 20 -22.96 -10.89 29.44
N VAL A 21 -23.46 -9.98 28.61
CA VAL A 21 -24.32 -10.36 27.48
C VAL A 21 -23.51 -11.39 26.65
N PRO A 22 -24.03 -12.60 26.39
CA PRO A 22 -23.30 -13.56 25.58
C PRO A 22 -22.94 -12.92 24.24
N LYS A 23 -21.70 -13.05 23.81
CA LYS A 23 -21.30 -12.59 22.47
C LYS A 23 -22.16 -13.34 21.44
N GLN A 24 -22.86 -12.61 20.59
CA GLN A 24 -23.73 -13.17 19.58
C GLN A 24 -22.94 -13.90 18.47
N PHE A 25 -21.62 -13.63 18.39
CA PHE A 25 -20.70 -14.22 17.43
C PHE A 25 -19.41 -14.66 18.12
N GLU A 26 -18.89 -15.81 17.72
CA GLU A 26 -17.51 -16.21 18.01
C GLU A 26 -16.59 -15.43 17.07
N GLY A 27 -15.84 -14.44 17.61
CA GLY A 27 -14.94 -13.60 16.83
C GLY A 27 -15.44 -12.16 16.64
N LEU A 28 -15.02 -11.51 15.55
CA LEU A 28 -15.37 -10.14 15.24
C LEU A 28 -16.80 -10.03 14.71
N THR A 29 -17.51 -8.98 15.11
CA THR A 29 -18.86 -8.66 14.63
C THR A 29 -18.83 -8.38 13.13
N PRO A 30 -19.57 -9.15 12.30
CA PRO A 30 -19.69 -8.89 10.87
C PRO A 30 -20.39 -7.54 10.60
N GLY A 31 -19.96 -6.83 9.58
CA GLY A 31 -20.50 -5.53 9.17
C GLY A 31 -19.43 -4.47 9.00
N ASN A 32 -19.87 -3.19 8.98
CA ASN A 32 -19.00 -2.06 8.70
C ASN A 32 -18.32 -1.52 9.97
N TRP A 33 -17.05 -1.22 9.81
CA TRP A 33 -16.16 -0.70 10.85
C TRP A 33 -15.42 0.54 10.36
N ARG A 34 -15.13 1.43 11.28
CA ARG A 34 -14.20 2.54 11.07
C ARG A 34 -12.94 2.32 11.90
N GLY A 35 -11.80 2.17 11.21
CA GLY A 35 -10.48 2.13 11.82
C GLY A 35 -9.80 3.49 11.81
N ILE A 36 -8.90 3.69 12.78
CA ILE A 36 -7.98 4.84 12.81
C ILE A 36 -6.58 4.35 13.16
N PHE A 37 -5.59 4.83 12.45
CA PHE A 37 -4.18 4.76 12.84
C PHE A 37 -3.77 6.05 13.52
N ILE A 38 -2.99 5.95 14.59
CA ILE A 38 -2.51 7.10 15.37
C ILE A 38 -1.09 7.43 14.92
N LEU A 39 -0.94 8.54 14.20
CA LEU A 39 0.33 9.02 13.66
C LEU A 39 0.92 10.10 14.57
N LYS A 40 2.25 10.15 14.69
CA LYS A 40 2.97 11.20 15.41
C LYS A 40 3.34 12.34 14.47
N ASP A 41 3.39 13.56 15.00
CA ASP A 41 3.97 14.70 14.28
C ASP A 41 5.51 14.59 14.26
N LEU A 42 6.07 14.26 13.11
CA LEU A 42 7.51 14.07 12.95
C LEU A 42 8.32 15.36 13.02
N ARG A 43 7.68 16.54 12.93
CA ARG A 43 8.37 17.84 13.11
C ARG A 43 8.88 18.02 14.54
N GLN A 44 8.33 17.24 15.48
CA GLN A 44 8.75 17.20 16.88
C GLN A 44 9.68 16.02 17.19
N THR A 45 10.22 15.39 16.16
CA THR A 45 11.00 14.15 16.28
C THR A 45 12.28 14.29 15.46
N ILE A 46 13.43 14.00 16.06
CA ILE A 46 14.68 13.87 15.30
C ILE A 46 14.67 12.49 14.63
N ILE A 47 14.77 12.49 13.29
CA ILE A 47 14.90 11.28 12.50
C ILE A 47 16.36 11.12 12.11
N THR A 48 17.04 10.13 12.65
CA THR A 48 18.39 9.77 12.25
C THR A 48 18.32 8.59 11.30
N LYS A 49 18.66 8.82 10.03
CA LYS A 49 18.80 7.74 9.04
C LYS A 49 20.18 7.11 9.23
N GLY A 50 20.26 5.97 9.91
CA GLY A 50 21.40 5.07 9.84
C GLY A 50 21.39 4.26 8.54
N LYS A 51 22.51 3.59 8.21
CA LYS A 51 22.58 2.74 6.99
C LYS A 51 21.49 1.65 6.92
N ASP A 52 21.01 1.22 8.07
CA ASP A 52 20.05 0.10 8.19
C ASP A 52 18.88 0.39 9.16
N GLU A 53 18.79 1.59 9.74
CA GLU A 53 17.78 1.95 10.76
C GLU A 53 17.31 3.38 10.62
N VAL A 54 16.01 3.58 10.84
CA VAL A 54 15.44 4.90 11.15
C VAL A 54 15.27 4.97 12.67
N ILE A 55 16.05 5.80 13.34
CA ILE A 55 15.91 6.06 14.77
C ILE A 55 15.13 7.37 14.91
N THR A 56 13.98 7.29 15.60
CA THR A 56 13.17 8.46 15.92
C THR A 56 13.35 8.81 17.39
N THR A 57 13.78 10.04 17.69
CA THR A 57 13.89 10.57 19.05
C THR A 57 12.91 11.72 19.21
N ASP A 58 11.94 11.59 20.10
CA ASP A 58 10.99 12.66 20.40
C ASP A 58 11.70 13.79 21.17
N VAL A 59 11.61 15.02 20.66
CA VAL A 59 12.27 16.20 21.26
C VAL A 59 11.31 17.13 21.99
N SER A 60 10.01 16.86 21.97
CA SER A 60 8.98 17.68 22.60
C SER A 60 8.15 16.86 23.60
N THR A 61 7.78 17.49 24.71
CA THR A 61 6.83 16.94 25.68
C THR A 61 5.38 17.04 25.21
N ASP A 62 5.07 17.99 24.32
CA ASP A 62 3.74 18.20 23.75
C ASP A 62 3.60 17.42 22.42
N LYS A 63 3.29 16.15 22.54
CA LYS A 63 3.12 15.26 21.39
C LYS A 63 1.83 15.58 20.65
N LYS A 64 1.94 16.09 19.41
CA LYS A 64 0.81 16.16 18.48
C LYS A 64 0.62 14.80 17.80
N TYR A 65 -0.64 14.35 17.80
CA TYR A 65 -1.04 13.15 17.11
C TYR A 65 -2.04 13.51 16.00
N PHE A 66 -1.92 12.82 14.89
CA PHE A 66 -2.88 12.86 13.78
C PHE A 66 -3.52 11.49 13.65
N THR A 67 -4.72 11.43 13.13
CA THR A 67 -5.40 10.17 12.86
C THR A 67 -5.56 9.97 11.38
N ALA A 68 -5.13 8.81 10.88
CA ALA A 68 -5.40 8.35 9.52
C ALA A 68 -6.57 7.35 9.57
N PRO A 69 -7.80 7.80 9.27
CA PRO A 69 -8.95 6.91 9.29
C PRO A 69 -9.03 6.08 8.02
N PHE A 70 -9.65 4.91 8.13
CA PHE A 70 -10.04 4.09 7.00
C PHE A 70 -11.30 3.28 7.34
N ASN A 71 -12.02 2.84 6.33
CA ASN A 71 -13.19 2.01 6.50
C ASN A 71 -12.88 0.58 6.07
N PHE A 72 -13.47 -0.38 6.78
CA PHE A 72 -13.40 -1.79 6.45
C PHE A 72 -14.69 -2.50 6.82
N SER A 73 -14.88 -3.69 6.29
CA SER A 73 -15.95 -4.59 6.70
C SER A 73 -15.38 -5.92 7.15
N ILE A 74 -16.01 -6.50 8.15
CA ILE A 74 -15.85 -7.93 8.44
C ILE A 74 -16.96 -8.65 7.69
N ILE A 75 -16.59 -9.48 6.72
CA ILE A 75 -17.52 -10.25 5.89
C ILE A 75 -17.22 -11.75 5.99
N GLN A 76 -18.10 -12.61 5.53
CA GLN A 76 -17.83 -14.04 5.37
C GLN A 76 -17.62 -14.36 3.90
N ASN A 77 -16.57 -15.15 3.60
CA ASN A 77 -16.38 -15.72 2.28
C ASN A 77 -17.27 -16.95 2.07
N GLU A 78 -17.20 -17.56 0.88
CA GLU A 78 -17.96 -18.77 0.53
C GLU A 78 -17.68 -19.95 1.47
N LYS A 79 -16.50 -20.00 2.08
CA LYS A 79 -16.09 -21.03 3.06
C LYS A 79 -16.51 -20.69 4.50
N LYS A 80 -17.30 -19.63 4.70
CA LYS A 80 -17.72 -19.10 6.01
C LYS A 80 -16.57 -18.59 6.89
N GLU A 81 -15.39 -18.33 6.31
CA GLU A 81 -14.29 -17.72 7.01
C GLU A 81 -14.48 -16.20 7.09
N LEU A 82 -14.12 -15.60 8.22
CA LEU A 82 -14.15 -14.14 8.37
C LEU A 82 -13.00 -13.50 7.56
N VAL A 83 -13.37 -12.48 6.83
CA VAL A 83 -12.47 -11.70 5.96
C VAL A 83 -12.47 -10.26 6.40
N PHE A 84 -11.31 -9.67 6.52
CA PHE A 84 -11.09 -8.25 6.73
C PHE A 84 -11.02 -7.57 5.37
N GLU A 85 -12.09 -6.89 4.96
CA GLU A 85 -12.20 -6.19 3.68
C GLU A 85 -11.99 -4.69 3.87
N VAL A 86 -10.82 -4.18 3.51
CA VAL A 86 -10.50 -2.74 3.53
C VAL A 86 -11.13 -2.05 2.32
N LYS A 87 -11.64 -0.83 2.52
CA LYS A 87 -12.28 -0.01 1.49
C LYS A 87 -11.52 1.31 1.32
N ASN A 88 -11.12 1.62 0.10
CA ASN A 88 -10.54 2.90 -0.30
C ASN A 88 -11.22 3.35 -1.59
N ALA A 89 -12.14 4.30 -1.53
CA ALA A 89 -12.95 4.72 -2.68
C ALA A 89 -13.59 3.51 -3.39
N ASP A 90 -13.18 3.25 -4.64
CA ASP A 90 -13.71 2.16 -5.46
C ASP A 90 -12.95 0.83 -5.26
N GLU A 91 -11.85 0.84 -4.46
CA GLU A 91 -11.03 -0.33 -4.19
C GLU A 91 -11.52 -1.10 -2.97
N LYS A 92 -11.46 -2.44 -3.05
CA LYS A 92 -11.66 -3.36 -1.95
C LYS A 92 -10.51 -4.34 -1.88
N ILE A 93 -9.86 -4.43 -0.72
CA ILE A 93 -8.73 -5.32 -0.49
C ILE A 93 -9.11 -6.30 0.62
N GLN A 94 -8.98 -7.60 0.36
CA GLN A 94 -9.37 -8.65 1.28
C GLN A 94 -8.16 -9.33 1.90
N PHE A 95 -8.19 -9.48 3.23
CA PHE A 95 -7.18 -10.19 4.00
C PHE A 95 -7.84 -11.28 4.84
N TYR A 96 -7.31 -12.49 4.77
CA TYR A 96 -7.79 -13.67 5.50
C TYR A 96 -6.67 -14.73 5.61
N PRO A 97 -6.73 -15.64 6.59
CA PRO A 97 -7.75 -15.74 7.66
C PRO A 97 -7.54 -14.69 8.77
N ILE A 98 -8.61 -14.42 9.53
CA ILE A 98 -8.52 -13.73 10.82
C ILE A 98 -8.37 -14.81 11.89
N LEU A 99 -7.31 -14.71 12.71
CA LEU A 99 -7.07 -15.65 13.80
C LEU A 99 -7.50 -15.05 15.13
N PHE A 100 -8.07 -15.86 16.00
CA PHE A 100 -8.55 -15.47 17.31
C PHE A 100 -7.85 -16.25 18.39
N GLY A 101 -7.71 -15.64 19.59
CA GLY A 101 -7.09 -16.23 20.76
C GLY A 101 -7.49 -15.51 22.03
N LYS A 102 -6.77 -15.80 23.12
CA LYS A 102 -6.91 -15.10 24.40
C LYS A 102 -5.54 -14.68 24.93
N ASP A 103 -5.48 -13.50 25.52
CA ASP A 103 -4.32 -13.09 26.29
C ASP A 103 -4.28 -13.93 27.60
N ILE A 104 -3.19 -14.67 27.79
CA ILE A 104 -3.05 -15.62 28.92
C ILE A 104 -3.06 -14.91 30.27
N ARG A 105 -2.62 -13.63 30.33
CA ARG A 105 -2.50 -12.88 31.58
C ARG A 105 -3.79 -12.18 31.97
N THR A 106 -4.50 -11.60 30.99
CA THR A 106 -5.71 -10.79 31.23
C THR A 106 -7.00 -11.56 30.94
N GLY A 107 -6.93 -12.62 30.14
CA GLY A 107 -8.10 -13.36 29.66
C GLY A 107 -8.87 -12.65 28.54
N ASP A 108 -8.38 -11.50 28.07
CA ASP A 108 -9.00 -10.72 27.00
C ASP A 108 -8.95 -11.46 25.66
N ASP A 109 -9.96 -11.24 24.84
CA ASP A 109 -10.00 -11.79 23.48
C ASP A 109 -9.04 -11.06 22.56
N THR A 110 -8.23 -11.81 21.82
CA THR A 110 -7.22 -11.30 20.90
C THR A 110 -7.55 -11.63 19.45
N PHE A 111 -7.15 -10.78 18.54
CA PHE A 111 -7.22 -11.01 17.10
C PHE A 111 -5.86 -10.80 16.42
N TYR A 112 -5.69 -11.48 15.29
CA TYR A 112 -4.54 -11.36 14.41
C TYR A 112 -5.00 -11.44 12.97
N ILE A 113 -4.62 -10.45 12.14
CA ILE A 113 -4.92 -10.37 10.71
C ILE A 113 -3.60 -10.29 9.97
N ASP A 114 -3.28 -11.33 9.20
CA ASP A 114 -2.15 -11.28 8.27
C ASP A 114 -2.52 -10.47 7.04
N LEU A 115 -1.64 -9.54 6.65
CA LEU A 115 -1.88 -8.65 5.53
C LEU A 115 -1.12 -9.10 4.26
N ALA A 116 -1.07 -10.42 4.07
CA ALA A 116 -0.46 -10.97 2.87
C ALA A 116 -1.05 -10.35 1.58
N PRO A 117 -0.24 -10.12 0.52
CA PRO A 117 1.12 -10.64 0.33
C PRO A 117 2.22 -9.86 1.05
N TYR A 118 1.90 -8.77 1.76
CA TYR A 118 2.89 -7.93 2.44
C TYR A 118 3.44 -8.60 3.70
N ASP A 119 4.64 -8.19 4.13
CA ASP A 119 5.21 -8.63 5.41
C ASP A 119 4.69 -7.79 6.58
N ALA A 120 3.38 -7.78 6.74
CA ALA A 120 2.68 -6.94 7.69
C ALA A 120 1.51 -7.67 8.36
N HIS A 121 1.08 -7.19 9.51
CA HIS A 121 -0.11 -7.69 10.20
C HIS A 121 -0.73 -6.63 11.12
N ILE A 122 -2.01 -6.81 11.44
CA ILE A 122 -2.67 -6.11 12.54
C ILE A 122 -2.95 -7.13 13.64
N LYS A 123 -2.63 -6.79 14.89
CA LYS A 123 -2.97 -7.62 16.06
C LYS A 123 -3.37 -6.77 17.24
N GLY A 124 -4.18 -7.31 18.11
CA GLY A 124 -4.63 -6.60 19.30
C GLY A 124 -5.74 -7.33 20.05
N LEU A 125 -6.46 -6.55 20.84
CA LEU A 125 -7.60 -6.98 21.63
C LEU A 125 -8.89 -6.57 20.94
N PHE A 126 -9.96 -7.35 21.13
CA PHE A 126 -11.28 -7.00 20.62
C PHE A 126 -12.39 -7.23 21.63
N ASP A 127 -13.43 -6.43 21.47
CA ASP A 127 -14.72 -6.60 22.12
C ASP A 127 -15.82 -6.52 21.05
N ILE A 128 -17.08 -6.57 21.45
CA ILE A 128 -18.25 -6.61 20.53
C ILE A 128 -18.23 -5.50 19.48
N ASP A 129 -17.86 -4.27 19.88
CA ASP A 129 -17.92 -3.08 19.06
C ASP A 129 -16.58 -2.32 18.91
N GLN A 130 -15.49 -2.88 19.47
CA GLN A 130 -14.21 -2.19 19.53
C GLN A 130 -13.03 -3.13 19.22
N LEU A 131 -12.06 -2.61 18.45
CA LEU A 131 -10.73 -3.17 18.29
C LEU A 131 -9.69 -2.20 18.80
N LYS A 132 -8.63 -2.72 19.45
CA LYS A 132 -7.44 -1.95 19.83
C LYS A 132 -6.20 -2.79 19.62
N GLY A 133 -5.18 -2.22 18.99
CA GLY A 133 -3.96 -2.96 18.72
C GLY A 133 -2.93 -2.16 17.94
N HIS A 134 -2.19 -2.86 17.11
CA HIS A 134 -1.10 -2.29 16.34
C HIS A 134 -1.05 -2.87 14.94
N PHE A 135 -0.79 -2.01 13.97
CA PHE A 135 -0.31 -2.37 12.64
C PHE A 135 1.22 -2.46 12.68
N ILE A 136 1.76 -3.59 12.26
CA ILE A 136 3.18 -3.92 12.36
C ILE A 136 3.67 -4.36 10.98
N VAL A 137 4.79 -3.77 10.52
CA VAL A 137 5.51 -4.19 9.31
C VAL A 137 6.79 -4.90 9.76
N ARG A 138 6.89 -6.22 9.50
CA ARG A 138 7.94 -7.08 10.08
C ARG A 138 9.33 -6.83 9.49
N ASP A 139 9.39 -6.44 8.22
CA ASP A 139 10.64 -6.13 7.50
C ASP A 139 11.20 -4.73 7.81
N LYS A 140 10.50 -3.95 8.65
CA LYS A 140 10.93 -2.64 9.13
C LYS A 140 11.16 -2.69 10.63
N LYS A 141 12.40 -2.38 11.06
CA LYS A 141 12.72 -2.36 12.50
C LYS A 141 11.91 -1.30 13.22
N ASN A 142 11.28 -1.69 14.34
CA ASN A 142 10.48 -0.82 15.21
C ASN A 142 9.28 -0.13 14.53
N TYR A 143 8.79 -0.66 13.41
CA TYR A 143 7.63 -0.10 12.73
C TYR A 143 6.33 -0.67 13.30
N SER A 144 5.70 0.11 14.15
CA SER A 144 4.44 -0.24 14.81
C SER A 144 3.58 1.02 14.94
N ILE A 145 2.36 0.97 14.40
CA ILE A 145 1.40 2.07 14.44
C ILE A 145 0.21 1.65 15.30
N PRO A 146 -0.11 2.39 16.37
CA PRO A 146 -1.31 2.13 17.17
C PRO A 146 -2.57 2.19 16.29
N PHE A 147 -3.47 1.25 16.51
CA PHE A 147 -4.70 1.06 15.77
C PHE A 147 -5.88 0.94 16.72
N GLU A 148 -6.98 1.64 16.40
CA GLU A 148 -8.28 1.49 17.05
C GLU A 148 -9.37 1.39 15.98
N ALA A 149 -10.46 0.64 16.27
CA ALA A 149 -11.62 0.63 15.40
C ALA A 149 -12.94 0.54 16.18
N ARG A 150 -14.01 1.04 15.55
CA ARG A 150 -15.37 1.02 16.08
C ARG A 150 -16.34 0.44 15.06
N PHE A 151 -17.20 -0.45 15.55
CA PHE A 151 -18.27 -1.06 14.78
C PHE A 151 -19.40 -0.05 14.49
N GLY A 152 -20.04 -0.18 13.33
CA GLY A 152 -21.23 0.60 12.96
C GLY A 152 -20.94 2.05 12.59
N GLN A 153 -19.67 2.44 12.38
CA GLN A 153 -19.29 3.77 11.91
C GLN A 153 -18.89 3.71 10.43
N GLU A 154 -19.58 4.49 9.60
CA GLU A 154 -19.39 4.50 8.14
C GLU A 154 -18.72 5.77 7.63
N PHE A 155 -18.68 6.85 8.43
CA PHE A 155 -17.94 8.07 8.07
C PHE A 155 -16.43 7.83 8.15
N ARG A 156 -15.65 8.44 7.25
CA ARG A 156 -14.19 8.29 7.28
C ARG A 156 -13.54 9.29 8.25
N PHE A 157 -13.66 10.59 8.05
CA PHE A 157 -13.07 11.64 8.90
C PHE A 157 -14.04 12.20 9.92
N GLU A 158 -15.15 12.77 9.48
CA GLU A 158 -16.13 13.48 10.31
C GLU A 158 -17.54 12.95 10.03
N LYS A 159 -18.33 12.77 11.09
CA LYS A 159 -19.72 12.29 10.96
C LYS A 159 -20.63 13.32 10.31
N LEU A 160 -20.43 14.59 10.68
CA LEU A 160 -21.19 15.74 10.18
C LEU A 160 -20.19 16.83 9.75
N PRO A 161 -19.60 16.74 8.57
CA PRO A 161 -18.64 17.72 8.10
C PRO A 161 -19.33 19.05 7.79
N GLN A 162 -18.62 20.16 8.01
CA GLN A 162 -19.01 21.46 7.49
C GLN A 162 -19.21 21.35 5.97
N LYS A 163 -20.24 22.00 5.43
CA LYS A 163 -20.48 22.05 3.98
C LYS A 163 -19.22 22.57 3.26
N ALA A 164 -18.81 21.88 2.20
CA ALA A 164 -17.70 22.33 1.36
C ALA A 164 -17.96 23.74 0.80
N THR A 165 -16.97 24.61 0.94
CA THR A 165 -17.01 25.99 0.39
C THR A 165 -16.11 26.14 -0.84
N ILE A 166 -15.38 25.08 -1.17
CA ILE A 166 -14.46 25.00 -2.28
C ILE A 166 -14.79 23.81 -3.18
N ASP A 167 -14.37 23.89 -4.42
CA ASP A 167 -14.39 22.79 -5.39
C ASP A 167 -12.95 22.48 -5.79
N ILE A 168 -12.51 21.23 -5.55
CA ILE A 168 -11.16 20.74 -5.92
C ILE A 168 -11.20 19.71 -7.05
N ASN A 169 -12.33 19.52 -7.72
CA ASN A 169 -12.42 18.63 -8.88
C ASN A 169 -11.32 18.88 -9.90
N GLY A 170 -10.90 17.82 -10.57
CA GLY A 170 -9.97 17.89 -11.71
C GLY A 170 -8.51 17.72 -11.29
N ASN A 171 -7.62 18.24 -12.14
CA ASN A 171 -6.19 18.01 -12.03
C ASN A 171 -5.47 19.18 -11.36
N TRP A 172 -4.47 18.83 -10.57
CA TRP A 172 -3.63 19.75 -9.80
C TRP A 172 -2.17 19.43 -10.04
N GLN A 173 -1.35 20.44 -10.41
CA GLN A 173 0.09 20.33 -10.36
C GLN A 173 0.53 20.44 -8.90
N ILE A 174 1.20 19.42 -8.38
CA ILE A 174 1.60 19.32 -6.97
C ILE A 174 3.13 19.33 -6.89
N VAL A 175 3.66 20.00 -5.88
CA VAL A 175 5.08 19.91 -5.51
C VAL A 175 5.17 19.48 -4.06
N PHE A 176 5.75 18.33 -3.82
CA PHE A 176 6.06 17.81 -2.48
C PHE A 176 7.46 18.31 -2.06
N GLY A 177 7.58 18.79 -0.82
CA GLY A 177 8.87 19.22 -0.26
C GLY A 177 9.52 20.38 -1.01
N LYS A 178 8.75 21.35 -1.53
CA LYS A 178 9.18 22.44 -2.40
C LYS A 178 10.47 23.15 -1.95
N ASP A 179 10.67 23.28 -0.64
CA ASP A 179 11.82 24.00 -0.06
C ASP A 179 12.93 23.03 0.42
N SER A 180 12.94 21.81 -0.07
CA SER A 180 13.93 20.78 0.27
C SER A 180 14.72 20.29 -0.94
N ASN A 181 15.90 19.74 -0.70
CA ASN A 181 16.69 19.05 -1.74
C ASN A 181 16.07 17.73 -2.22
N GLU A 182 15.00 17.26 -1.56
CA GLU A 182 14.26 16.03 -1.90
C GLU A 182 12.87 16.38 -2.48
N ALA A 183 12.72 17.57 -3.06
CA ALA A 183 11.47 17.98 -3.71
C ALA A 183 11.17 17.07 -4.91
N PHE A 184 9.88 16.73 -5.09
CA PHE A 184 9.41 15.97 -6.24
C PHE A 184 8.02 16.44 -6.69
N ASP A 185 7.78 16.30 -7.97
CA ASP A 185 6.53 16.68 -8.60
C ASP A 185 5.48 15.58 -8.52
N GLY A 186 4.22 16.00 -8.54
CA GLY A 186 3.07 15.12 -8.60
C GLY A 186 1.90 15.76 -9.34
N ILE A 187 0.93 14.95 -9.69
CA ILE A 187 -0.37 15.37 -10.20
C ILE A 187 -1.44 14.84 -9.27
N GLY A 188 -2.22 15.74 -8.65
CA GLY A 188 -3.44 15.36 -7.94
C GLY A 188 -4.58 15.19 -8.95
N GLU A 189 -5.25 14.05 -8.93
CA GLU A 189 -6.42 13.75 -9.74
C GLU A 189 -7.61 13.54 -8.79
N PHE A 190 -8.55 14.50 -8.75
CA PHE A 190 -9.61 14.50 -7.74
C PHE A 190 -11.00 14.51 -8.34
N VAL A 191 -11.91 13.77 -7.69
CA VAL A 191 -13.34 13.79 -7.96
C VAL A 191 -14.07 14.14 -6.66
N GLN A 192 -14.74 15.29 -6.66
CA GLN A 192 -15.51 15.78 -5.53
C GLN A 192 -17.01 15.71 -5.84
N ASN A 193 -17.79 15.19 -4.87
CA ASN A 193 -19.24 15.21 -4.90
C ASN A 193 -19.77 15.72 -3.54
N GLY A 194 -20.14 17.00 -3.50
CA GLY A 194 -20.46 17.69 -2.25
C GLY A 194 -19.26 17.70 -1.29
N ASN A 195 -19.40 17.07 -0.12
CA ASN A 195 -18.29 16.90 0.81
C ASN A 195 -17.41 15.67 0.51
N GLN A 196 -17.91 14.69 -0.23
CA GLN A 196 -17.15 13.47 -0.54
C GLN A 196 -16.03 13.77 -1.52
N LEU A 197 -14.88 13.20 -1.26
CA LEU A 197 -13.69 13.34 -2.08
C LEU A 197 -13.03 12.00 -2.31
N LYS A 198 -12.69 11.71 -3.56
CA LYS A 198 -11.82 10.60 -3.93
C LYS A 198 -10.81 11.03 -4.98
N GLY A 199 -9.73 10.30 -5.10
CA GLY A 199 -8.70 10.58 -6.09
C GLY A 199 -7.41 9.85 -5.80
N THR A 200 -6.34 10.36 -6.41
CA THR A 200 -4.97 9.89 -6.20
C THR A 200 -3.98 11.02 -6.44
N PHE A 201 -2.72 10.79 -6.08
CA PHE A 201 -1.60 11.57 -6.60
C PHE A 201 -0.74 10.66 -7.47
N ARG A 202 -0.45 11.08 -8.68
CA ARG A 202 0.57 10.46 -9.54
C ARG A 202 1.90 11.18 -9.35
N THR A 203 2.99 10.43 -9.37
CA THR A 203 4.36 10.93 -9.36
C THR A 203 5.15 10.29 -10.50
N GLU A 204 6.36 10.73 -10.74
CA GLU A 204 7.26 10.12 -11.73
C GLU A 204 7.56 8.64 -11.46
N THR A 205 7.35 8.17 -10.23
CA THR A 205 7.72 6.81 -9.81
C THR A 205 6.54 5.91 -9.47
N GLY A 206 5.31 6.38 -9.69
CA GLY A 206 4.07 5.66 -9.43
C GLY A 206 3.03 6.52 -8.75
N ASP A 207 1.91 5.92 -8.36
CA ASP A 207 0.79 6.59 -7.74
C ASP A 207 0.63 6.28 -6.23
N PHE A 208 -0.21 7.06 -5.56
CA PHE A 208 -0.57 6.83 -4.15
C PHE A 208 -1.87 6.03 -3.99
N ARG A 209 -2.23 5.24 -5.01
CA ARG A 209 -3.39 4.35 -5.03
C ARG A 209 -4.72 5.10 -4.83
N TYR A 210 -5.74 4.39 -4.40
CA TYR A 210 -7.06 4.97 -4.16
C TYR A 210 -7.09 5.71 -2.83
N LEU A 211 -7.26 7.02 -2.90
CA LEU A 211 -7.46 7.88 -1.74
C LEU A 211 -8.95 8.23 -1.59
N GLU A 212 -9.42 8.22 -0.36
CA GLU A 212 -10.78 8.59 -0.02
C GLU A 212 -10.81 9.56 1.15
N GLY A 213 -11.73 10.53 1.09
CA GLY A 213 -11.83 11.51 2.15
C GLY A 213 -12.96 12.50 1.98
N LEU A 214 -12.72 13.73 2.41
CA LEU A 214 -13.73 14.79 2.37
C LEU A 214 -13.14 16.19 2.17
N VAL A 215 -14.02 17.09 1.72
CA VAL A 215 -13.85 18.53 1.79
C VAL A 215 -14.82 19.07 2.85
N ALA A 216 -14.31 19.79 3.86
CA ALA A 216 -15.09 20.38 4.95
C ALA A 216 -14.74 21.87 5.08
N GLY A 217 -15.65 22.77 4.67
CA GLY A 217 -15.33 24.17 4.46
C GLY A 217 -14.25 24.30 3.38
N ASP A 218 -13.09 24.83 3.75
CA ASP A 218 -11.88 25.00 2.95
C ASP A 218 -10.82 23.90 3.18
N LYS A 219 -11.11 22.94 4.07
CA LYS A 219 -10.19 21.85 4.43
C LYS A 219 -10.39 20.64 3.56
N VAL A 220 -9.29 19.99 3.19
CA VAL A 220 -9.22 18.79 2.35
C VAL A 220 -8.49 17.70 3.11
N LYS A 221 -9.13 16.56 3.29
CA LYS A 221 -8.53 15.40 3.95
C LYS A 221 -8.72 14.15 3.11
N LEU A 222 -7.64 13.41 2.90
CA LEU A 222 -7.64 12.13 2.20
C LEU A 222 -6.81 11.12 2.98
N SER A 223 -7.21 9.86 2.96
CA SER A 223 -6.44 8.76 3.56
C SER A 223 -6.55 7.48 2.74
N CYS A 224 -5.59 6.58 2.95
CA CYS A 224 -5.56 5.25 2.38
C CYS A 224 -4.90 4.28 3.36
N PHE A 225 -5.41 3.06 3.41
CA PHE A 225 -4.74 1.90 3.98
C PHE A 225 -4.85 0.74 3.00
N ASP A 226 -3.71 0.25 2.51
CA ASP A 226 -3.65 -0.82 1.50
C ASP A 226 -3.04 -2.13 2.02
N GLY A 227 -2.81 -2.22 3.34
CA GLY A 227 -2.14 -3.36 4.00
C GLY A 227 -0.62 -3.19 4.13
N SER A 228 -0.02 -2.22 3.44
CA SER A 228 1.40 -1.87 3.51
C SER A 228 1.63 -0.41 3.91
N HIS A 229 0.80 0.49 3.40
CA HIS A 229 0.89 1.92 3.65
C HIS A 229 -0.27 2.43 4.50
N VAL A 230 0.04 3.41 5.32
CA VAL A 230 -0.93 4.26 6.02
C VAL A 230 -0.69 5.68 5.53
N PHE A 231 -1.50 6.16 4.61
CA PHE A 231 -1.39 7.51 4.05
C PHE A 231 -2.42 8.44 4.65
N LEU A 232 -2.00 9.67 4.94
CA LEU A 232 -2.86 10.78 5.32
C LEU A 232 -2.40 12.04 4.60
N PHE A 233 -3.32 12.71 3.93
CA PHE A 233 -3.14 14.05 3.38
C PHE A 233 -4.07 14.98 4.15
N ASP A 234 -3.51 15.98 4.80
CA ASP A 234 -4.25 17.01 5.54
C ASP A 234 -3.89 18.37 4.96
N ALA A 235 -4.85 19.01 4.31
CA ALA A 235 -4.63 20.22 3.52
C ALA A 235 -5.77 21.22 3.66
N MET A 236 -5.54 22.44 3.19
CA MET A 236 -6.51 23.50 3.07
C MET A 236 -6.22 24.36 1.85
N MET A 237 -7.24 25.04 1.36
CA MET A 237 -7.06 26.08 0.36
C MET A 237 -6.48 27.35 1.01
N ASP A 238 -5.46 27.92 0.37
CA ASP A 238 -4.84 29.18 0.72
C ASP A 238 -4.77 30.02 -0.57
N GLY A 239 -5.74 30.91 -0.76
CA GLY A 239 -5.96 31.57 -2.04
C GLY A 239 -6.28 30.55 -3.13
N ASP A 240 -5.48 30.56 -4.20
CA ASP A 240 -5.61 29.63 -5.35
C ASP A 240 -4.74 28.36 -5.20
N SER A 241 -4.09 28.20 -4.04
CA SER A 241 -3.22 27.04 -3.80
C SER A 241 -3.81 26.08 -2.77
N LEU A 242 -3.66 24.78 -3.02
CA LEU A 242 -3.90 23.73 -2.06
C LEU A 242 -2.61 23.47 -1.28
N ARG A 243 -2.60 23.73 0.03
CA ARG A 243 -1.41 23.56 0.89
C ARG A 243 -1.69 22.54 1.96
N GLY A 244 -0.76 21.63 2.20
CA GLY A 244 -0.95 20.59 3.20
C GLY A 244 0.31 19.83 3.54
N ILE A 245 0.09 18.78 4.31
CA ILE A 245 1.14 17.83 4.71
C ILE A 245 0.68 16.42 4.32
N PHE A 246 1.57 15.70 3.68
CA PHE A 246 1.47 14.28 3.44
C PHE A 246 2.19 13.52 4.56
N TYR A 247 1.53 12.53 5.14
CA TYR A 247 2.06 11.59 6.11
C TYR A 247 2.06 10.18 5.54
N SER A 248 3.21 9.50 5.61
CA SER A 248 3.34 8.08 5.27
C SER A 248 3.75 7.29 6.52
N GLY A 249 2.76 6.75 7.21
CA GLY A 249 2.95 6.05 8.48
C GLY A 249 3.60 6.93 9.55
N VAL A 250 4.54 6.32 10.30
CA VAL A 250 5.25 7.00 11.42
C VAL A 250 6.68 7.37 11.09
N HIS A 251 7.07 7.32 9.82
CA HIS A 251 8.48 7.49 9.41
C HIS A 251 8.72 8.56 8.36
N TYR A 252 7.66 9.10 7.75
CA TYR A 252 7.82 10.11 6.72
C TYR A 252 6.65 11.10 6.72
N GLN A 253 6.99 12.38 6.67
CA GLN A 253 6.04 13.45 6.39
C GLN A 253 6.72 14.52 5.54
N VAL A 254 5.93 15.13 4.66
CA VAL A 254 6.42 16.19 3.77
C VAL A 254 5.32 17.20 3.49
N PRO A 255 5.59 18.51 3.55
CA PRO A 255 4.66 19.53 3.09
C PRO A 255 4.47 19.45 1.57
N PHE A 256 3.30 19.82 1.09
CA PHE A 256 3.05 19.95 -0.34
C PHE A 256 2.28 21.23 -0.66
N VAL A 257 2.42 21.69 -1.88
CA VAL A 257 1.61 22.76 -2.47
C VAL A 257 1.11 22.34 -3.83
N GLY A 258 -0.16 22.63 -4.12
CA GLY A 258 -0.81 22.33 -5.38
C GLY A 258 -1.45 23.55 -6.00
N TYR A 259 -1.45 23.58 -7.33
CA TYR A 259 -2.11 24.59 -8.13
C TYR A 259 -3.00 23.89 -9.16
N ARG A 260 -4.24 24.38 -9.35
CA ARG A 260 -5.13 23.83 -10.37
C ARG A 260 -4.49 23.97 -11.75
N SER A 261 -4.51 22.88 -12.54
CA SER A 261 -3.93 22.87 -13.87
C SER A 261 -4.79 22.05 -14.81
N SER A 262 -5.13 22.61 -15.96
CA SER A 262 -5.78 21.87 -17.05
C SER A 262 -4.79 20.97 -17.82
N ASN A 263 -3.50 21.23 -17.69
CA ASN A 263 -2.44 20.45 -18.35
C ASN A 263 -1.24 20.26 -17.41
N PRO A 264 -1.40 19.48 -16.32
CA PRO A 264 -0.31 19.20 -15.40
C PRO A 264 0.75 18.33 -16.06
N ILE A 265 2.02 18.50 -15.67
CA ILE A 265 3.17 17.87 -16.32
C ILE A 265 3.92 17.01 -15.31
N LEU A 266 4.22 15.77 -15.70
CA LEU A 266 5.23 14.90 -15.11
C LEU A 266 6.17 14.40 -16.20
N GLN A 267 7.39 14.05 -15.83
CA GLN A 267 8.29 13.38 -16.75
C GLN A 267 7.69 12.03 -17.16
N ALA A 268 7.72 11.74 -18.46
CA ALA A 268 7.17 10.49 -18.99
C ALA A 268 7.96 9.27 -18.48
N ALA A 269 7.25 8.22 -18.04
CA ALA A 269 7.80 7.03 -17.41
C ALA A 269 8.90 6.31 -18.22
N ASP A 270 8.81 6.35 -19.56
CA ASP A 270 9.79 5.76 -20.47
C ASP A 270 11.04 6.63 -20.69
N THR A 271 11.07 7.87 -20.16
CA THR A 271 12.20 8.79 -20.26
C THR A 271 12.99 8.93 -18.95
N ILE A 272 12.47 8.44 -17.83
CA ILE A 272 13.09 8.53 -16.49
C ILE A 272 14.33 7.65 -16.42
N THR A 273 14.21 6.40 -16.86
CA THR A 273 15.32 5.45 -16.95
C THR A 273 15.77 5.34 -18.41
N LYS A 274 17.06 5.56 -18.66
CA LYS A 274 17.67 5.54 -19.99
C LYS A 274 18.44 4.26 -20.24
N ILE A 275 18.29 3.68 -21.44
CA ILE A 275 19.14 2.62 -21.93
C ILE A 275 20.49 3.25 -22.30
N ILE A 276 21.58 2.71 -21.75
CA ILE A 276 22.96 3.22 -21.96
C ILE A 276 23.88 2.20 -22.64
N SER A 277 23.36 0.99 -22.91
CA SER A 277 24.11 -0.06 -23.60
C SER A 277 23.15 -0.98 -24.35
N ASP A 278 23.53 -1.41 -25.54
CA ASP A 278 22.84 -2.38 -26.40
C ASP A 278 23.28 -3.83 -26.17
N LYS A 279 24.17 -4.06 -25.20
CA LYS A 279 24.60 -5.41 -24.83
C LYS A 279 23.42 -6.23 -24.31
N PRO A 280 23.35 -7.55 -24.61
CA PRO A 280 22.35 -8.41 -24.02
C PRO A 280 22.33 -8.31 -22.51
N PHE A 281 21.14 -8.25 -21.94
CA PHE A 281 20.92 -8.40 -20.48
C PHE A 281 20.67 -9.87 -20.20
N GLU A 282 21.65 -10.52 -19.62
CA GLU A 282 21.58 -11.92 -19.22
C GLU A 282 21.65 -12.03 -17.70
N PHE A 283 20.82 -12.91 -17.13
CA PHE A 283 20.79 -13.16 -15.69
C PHE A 283 20.57 -14.63 -15.37
N LYS A 284 20.96 -15.01 -14.16
CA LYS A 284 20.70 -16.31 -13.56
C LYS A 284 20.50 -16.14 -12.06
N PHE A 285 19.28 -16.35 -11.58
CA PHE A 285 18.88 -16.16 -10.20
C PHE A 285 18.06 -17.33 -9.68
N GLU A 286 17.94 -17.44 -8.35
CA GLU A 286 17.15 -18.46 -7.68
C GLU A 286 15.65 -18.11 -7.75
N ASP A 287 14.81 -19.09 -8.08
CA ASP A 287 13.37 -19.01 -7.90
C ASP A 287 12.96 -19.22 -6.42
N SER A 288 11.66 -19.20 -6.13
CA SER A 288 11.12 -19.38 -4.78
C SER A 288 11.46 -20.75 -4.16
N GLU A 289 11.80 -21.75 -4.99
CA GLU A 289 12.15 -23.11 -4.55
C GLU A 289 13.67 -23.32 -4.46
N GLY A 290 14.45 -22.30 -4.82
CA GLY A 290 15.92 -22.35 -4.82
C GLY A 290 16.54 -22.90 -6.11
N ASN A 291 15.74 -23.12 -7.17
CA ASN A 291 16.27 -23.54 -8.47
C ASN A 291 16.83 -22.34 -9.22
N LEU A 292 17.97 -22.54 -9.89
CA LEU A 292 18.54 -21.50 -10.74
C LEU A 292 17.79 -21.42 -12.06
N VAL A 293 17.30 -20.22 -12.39
CA VAL A 293 16.58 -19.89 -13.63
C VAL A 293 17.31 -18.76 -14.34
N SER A 294 17.56 -18.95 -15.64
CA SER A 294 18.18 -17.96 -16.52
C SER A 294 17.25 -17.58 -17.67
N ASN A 295 17.29 -16.33 -18.09
CA ASN A 295 16.61 -15.92 -19.33
C ASN A 295 17.26 -16.50 -20.60
N GLY A 296 18.46 -17.09 -20.49
CA GLY A 296 19.15 -17.84 -21.54
C GLY A 296 18.80 -19.33 -21.58
N ASP A 297 17.96 -19.86 -20.68
CA ASP A 297 17.56 -21.27 -20.70
C ASP A 297 16.84 -21.60 -22.03
N PRO A 298 17.01 -22.83 -22.59
CA PRO A 298 16.49 -23.22 -23.90
C PRO A 298 15.00 -22.94 -24.10
N LYS A 299 14.18 -23.09 -23.06
CA LYS A 299 12.72 -22.82 -23.10
C LYS A 299 12.37 -21.36 -23.30
N TYR A 300 13.30 -20.43 -23.10
CA TYR A 300 13.15 -18.99 -23.28
C TYR A 300 13.93 -18.45 -24.50
N SER A 301 14.62 -19.33 -25.20
CA SER A 301 15.38 -18.98 -26.41
C SER A 301 14.43 -18.41 -27.49
N ASN A 302 14.92 -17.40 -28.21
CA ASN A 302 14.18 -16.75 -29.31
C ASN A 302 12.80 -16.17 -28.93
N LYS A 303 12.53 -15.92 -27.63
CA LYS A 303 11.33 -15.22 -27.15
C LYS A 303 11.64 -13.76 -26.84
N ILE A 304 10.68 -12.89 -27.04
CA ILE A 304 10.69 -11.56 -26.42
C ILE A 304 10.48 -11.73 -24.92
N LYS A 305 10.98 -10.80 -24.11
CA LYS A 305 10.89 -10.93 -22.66
C LYS A 305 10.40 -9.64 -22.00
N ILE A 306 9.57 -9.80 -20.98
CA ILE A 306 9.24 -8.75 -20.02
C ILE A 306 9.96 -9.09 -18.73
N ILE A 307 10.70 -8.11 -18.20
CA ILE A 307 11.36 -8.22 -16.91
C ILE A 307 10.76 -7.19 -15.98
N GLN A 308 10.03 -7.63 -14.97
CA GLN A 308 9.51 -6.79 -13.90
C GLN A 308 10.56 -6.68 -12.80
N ILE A 309 11.07 -5.48 -12.55
CA ILE A 309 11.90 -5.19 -11.38
C ILE A 309 10.97 -4.88 -10.23
N THR A 310 10.96 -5.71 -9.19
CA THR A 310 9.90 -5.75 -8.20
C THR A 310 10.41 -6.00 -6.78
N GLY A 311 9.48 -6.04 -5.81
CA GLY A 311 9.69 -6.51 -4.44
C GLY A 311 8.36 -6.86 -3.81
N SER A 312 8.31 -7.94 -3.01
CA SER A 312 7.08 -8.41 -2.34
C SER A 312 6.47 -7.40 -1.36
N TRP A 313 7.23 -6.39 -1.01
CA TRP A 313 6.87 -5.29 -0.10
C TRP A 313 6.21 -4.10 -0.79
N CYS A 314 6.11 -4.08 -2.13
CA CYS A 314 5.78 -2.91 -2.93
C CYS A 314 4.35 -3.01 -3.49
N PRO A 315 3.38 -2.17 -3.05
CA PRO A 315 1.99 -2.24 -3.53
C PRO A 315 1.82 -1.93 -5.02
N ASN A 316 2.50 -0.93 -5.57
CA ASN A 316 2.44 -0.65 -7.00
C ASN A 316 3.00 -1.81 -7.84
N CYS A 317 4.00 -2.55 -7.30
CA CYS A 317 4.50 -3.77 -7.92
C CYS A 317 3.46 -4.90 -7.91
N LYS A 318 2.64 -4.96 -6.85
CA LYS A 318 1.51 -5.88 -6.77
C LYS A 318 0.52 -5.60 -7.88
N ASP A 319 0.13 -4.34 -8.05
CA ASP A 319 -0.84 -3.93 -9.09
C ASP A 319 -0.29 -4.18 -10.50
N GLU A 320 1.01 -3.93 -10.74
CA GLU A 320 1.66 -4.27 -12.01
C GLU A 320 1.69 -5.80 -12.24
N SER A 321 1.92 -6.61 -11.20
CA SER A 321 1.86 -8.08 -11.31
C SER A 321 0.45 -8.57 -11.63
N GLU A 322 -0.59 -8.00 -11.05
CA GLU A 322 -2.00 -8.28 -11.37
C GLU A 322 -2.32 -7.93 -12.82
N PHE A 323 -1.85 -6.78 -13.28
CA PHE A 323 -1.98 -6.37 -14.67
C PHE A 323 -1.30 -7.36 -15.62
N ILE A 324 -0.02 -7.70 -15.37
CA ILE A 324 0.74 -8.65 -16.21
C ILE A 324 0.02 -9.99 -16.30
N GLN A 325 -0.47 -10.54 -15.18
CA GLN A 325 -1.20 -11.81 -15.17
C GLN A 325 -2.49 -11.75 -15.97
N SER A 326 -3.28 -10.68 -15.78
CA SER A 326 -4.52 -10.46 -16.54
C SER A 326 -4.23 -10.37 -18.05
N TYR A 327 -3.15 -9.69 -18.42
CA TYR A 327 -2.72 -9.60 -19.82
C TYR A 327 -2.35 -10.96 -20.39
N LEU A 328 -1.53 -11.75 -19.68
CA LEU A 328 -1.11 -13.08 -20.13
C LEU A 328 -2.28 -14.07 -20.25
N GLN A 329 -3.26 -13.98 -19.35
CA GLN A 329 -4.48 -14.80 -19.43
C GLN A 329 -5.33 -14.46 -20.65
N SER A 330 -5.42 -13.16 -20.97
CA SER A 330 -6.21 -12.67 -22.10
C SER A 330 -5.48 -12.79 -23.45
N ASN A 331 -4.14 -12.87 -23.45
CA ASN A 331 -3.28 -12.88 -24.62
C ASN A 331 -2.21 -13.98 -24.52
N PRO A 332 -2.60 -15.26 -24.50
CA PRO A 332 -1.62 -16.34 -24.45
C PRO A 332 -0.71 -16.33 -25.67
N SER A 333 0.62 -16.44 -25.45
CA SER A 333 1.60 -16.42 -26.54
C SER A 333 2.84 -17.23 -26.16
N ASP A 334 3.26 -18.12 -27.04
CA ASP A 334 4.52 -18.87 -26.90
C ASP A 334 5.75 -18.03 -27.24
N GLU A 335 5.57 -16.84 -27.83
CA GLU A 335 6.65 -15.93 -28.21
C GLU A 335 7.07 -14.98 -27.10
N LEU A 336 6.31 -14.94 -25.99
CA LEU A 336 6.53 -14.07 -24.83
C LEU A 336 6.95 -14.87 -23.61
N ALA A 337 7.99 -14.41 -22.92
CA ALA A 337 8.34 -14.87 -21.59
C ALA A 337 8.34 -13.70 -20.61
N VAL A 338 7.91 -13.97 -19.36
CA VAL A 338 7.89 -12.96 -18.30
C VAL A 338 8.71 -13.45 -17.12
N PHE A 339 9.45 -12.54 -16.50
CA PHE A 339 10.22 -12.77 -15.29
C PHE A 339 9.99 -11.60 -14.33
N ALA A 340 9.84 -11.89 -13.04
CA ALA A 340 9.93 -10.91 -11.98
C ALA A 340 11.28 -11.04 -11.26
N LEU A 341 12.08 -9.98 -11.27
CA LEU A 341 13.33 -9.90 -10.52
C LEU A 341 13.03 -9.19 -9.19
N ALA A 342 12.91 -9.99 -8.12
CA ALA A 342 12.53 -9.50 -6.80
C ALA A 342 13.77 -9.04 -6.00
N PHE A 343 13.70 -7.81 -5.52
CA PHE A 343 14.65 -7.21 -4.59
C PHE A 343 13.99 -7.10 -3.23
N GLU A 344 14.39 -7.99 -2.31
CA GLU A 344 13.73 -8.13 -1.02
C GLU A 344 14.41 -7.31 0.08
N ARG A 345 13.64 -6.89 1.11
CA ARG A 345 14.18 -6.17 2.26
C ARG A 345 14.96 -7.08 3.21
N HIS A 346 14.58 -8.36 3.28
CA HIS A 346 15.33 -9.35 4.05
C HIS A 346 16.68 -9.67 3.40
N LYS A 347 17.76 -9.51 4.18
CA LYS A 347 19.13 -9.84 3.73
C LYS A 347 19.37 -11.35 3.72
N GLU A 348 18.73 -12.07 4.65
CA GLU A 348 18.85 -13.52 4.77
C GLU A 348 18.15 -14.22 3.61
N ARG A 349 18.90 -15.09 2.92
CA ARG A 349 18.44 -15.81 1.74
C ARG A 349 17.11 -16.53 1.96
N ASP A 350 17.01 -17.31 3.02
CA ASP A 350 15.84 -18.18 3.26
C ASP A 350 14.58 -17.37 3.55
N LYS A 351 14.70 -16.27 4.31
CA LYS A 351 13.59 -15.33 4.53
C LYS A 351 13.17 -14.65 3.24
N ALA A 352 14.13 -14.21 2.43
CA ALA A 352 13.82 -13.59 1.13
C ALA A 352 13.10 -14.57 0.20
N LEU A 353 13.54 -15.83 0.11
CA LEU A 353 12.87 -16.87 -0.68
C LEU A 353 11.46 -17.19 -0.12
N GLU A 354 11.31 -17.23 1.21
CA GLU A 354 10.00 -17.40 1.84
C GLU A 354 9.04 -16.26 1.46
N ARG A 355 9.52 -15.02 1.47
CA ARG A 355 8.71 -13.86 1.05
C ARG A 355 8.29 -13.96 -0.41
N ILE A 356 9.21 -14.28 -1.31
CA ILE A 356 8.93 -14.50 -2.74
C ILE A 356 7.91 -15.64 -2.92
N ARG A 357 8.06 -16.76 -2.21
CA ARG A 357 7.11 -17.89 -2.26
C ARG A 357 5.72 -17.46 -1.81
N ASN A 358 5.62 -16.76 -0.69
CA ASN A 358 4.36 -16.26 -0.17
C ASN A 358 3.71 -15.25 -1.12
N TYR A 359 4.48 -14.31 -1.66
CA TYR A 359 4.02 -13.35 -2.67
C TYR A 359 3.48 -14.06 -3.92
N LYS A 360 4.28 -14.97 -4.51
CA LYS A 360 3.89 -15.74 -5.68
C LYS A 360 2.60 -16.54 -5.46
N LYS A 361 2.47 -17.17 -4.30
CA LYS A 361 1.30 -17.96 -3.92
C LYS A 361 0.04 -17.08 -3.77
N HIS A 362 0.12 -15.98 -3.00
CA HIS A 362 -1.02 -15.10 -2.76
C HIS A 362 -1.48 -14.39 -4.03
N MET A 363 -0.51 -14.00 -4.87
CA MET A 363 -0.79 -13.34 -6.14
C MET A 363 -1.14 -14.33 -7.27
N ASN A 364 -1.09 -15.63 -7.02
CA ASN A 364 -1.29 -16.70 -8.01
C ASN A 364 -0.43 -16.51 -9.27
N ILE A 365 0.85 -16.06 -9.10
CA ILE A 365 1.76 -15.77 -10.21
C ILE A 365 2.23 -17.05 -10.87
N ASN A 366 2.06 -17.17 -12.19
CA ASN A 366 2.40 -18.34 -12.99
C ASN A 366 3.75 -18.25 -13.73
N TYR A 367 4.43 -17.09 -13.65
CA TYR A 367 5.77 -16.89 -14.22
C TYR A 367 6.86 -16.91 -13.12
N PRO A 368 8.15 -17.05 -13.49
CA PRO A 368 9.25 -17.04 -12.53
C PRO A 368 9.34 -15.72 -11.75
N VAL A 369 9.36 -15.83 -10.43
CA VAL A 369 9.72 -14.74 -9.51
C VAL A 369 11.05 -15.11 -8.88
N LEU A 370 12.08 -14.34 -9.17
CA LEU A 370 13.48 -14.69 -8.91
C LEU A 370 14.08 -13.74 -7.88
N ARG A 371 14.82 -14.26 -6.92
CA ARG A 371 15.57 -13.48 -5.95
C ARG A 371 16.78 -12.82 -6.62
N ALA A 372 16.65 -11.56 -7.03
CA ALA A 372 17.71 -10.81 -7.70
C ALA A 372 18.65 -10.08 -6.72
N GLY A 373 18.17 -9.72 -5.52
CA GLY A 373 19.02 -9.01 -4.56
C GLY A 373 18.26 -8.42 -3.37
N ILE A 374 18.87 -7.41 -2.77
CA ILE A 374 18.34 -6.65 -1.64
C ILE A 374 17.65 -5.38 -2.18
N ALA A 375 16.57 -4.95 -1.51
CA ALA A 375 15.82 -3.73 -1.83
C ALA A 375 16.64 -2.44 -1.59
N ASN A 376 17.72 -2.30 -2.37
CA ASN A 376 18.60 -1.14 -2.40
C ASN A 376 18.80 -0.73 -3.85
N ARG A 377 18.56 0.54 -4.19
CA ARG A 377 18.61 1.04 -5.57
C ARG A 377 19.98 0.88 -6.21
N ASP A 378 21.07 1.10 -5.47
CA ASP A 378 22.42 0.98 -6.00
C ASP A 378 22.77 -0.47 -6.31
N SER A 379 22.43 -1.39 -5.38
CA SER A 379 22.61 -2.83 -5.59
C SER A 379 21.79 -3.37 -6.76
N ALA A 380 20.54 -2.92 -6.89
CA ALA A 380 19.66 -3.28 -8.00
C ALA A 380 20.20 -2.74 -9.33
N SER A 381 20.67 -1.48 -9.33
CA SER A 381 21.24 -0.83 -10.51
C SER A 381 22.51 -1.53 -11.01
N ALA A 382 23.34 -2.03 -10.11
CA ALA A 382 24.57 -2.76 -10.45
C ALA A 382 24.31 -4.08 -11.20
N ILE A 383 23.13 -4.67 -11.03
CA ILE A 383 22.74 -5.92 -11.72
C ILE A 383 22.34 -5.67 -13.17
N ILE A 384 21.92 -4.45 -13.53
CA ILE A 384 21.43 -4.09 -14.86
C ILE A 384 22.26 -2.94 -15.44
N PRO A 385 23.52 -3.21 -15.81
CA PRO A 385 24.43 -2.17 -16.28
C PRO A 385 24.06 -1.58 -17.66
N GLN A 386 23.02 -2.11 -18.29
CA GLN A 386 22.50 -1.61 -19.58
C GLN A 386 21.63 -0.35 -19.44
N ILE A 387 21.24 0.02 -18.20
CA ILE A 387 20.46 1.22 -17.92
C ILE A 387 21.17 2.15 -16.95
N ASN A 388 20.77 3.41 -16.89
CA ASN A 388 21.36 4.43 -15.99
C ASN A 388 20.88 4.31 -14.53
N GLY A 389 20.49 3.09 -14.10
CA GLY A 389 20.08 2.73 -12.76
C GLY A 389 18.58 2.61 -12.56
N ILE A 390 18.20 1.88 -11.52
CA ILE A 390 16.81 1.72 -11.08
C ILE A 390 16.36 2.97 -10.33
N LYS A 391 15.35 3.66 -10.85
CA LYS A 391 14.82 4.90 -10.28
C LYS A 391 13.60 4.64 -9.39
N ALA A 392 12.80 3.62 -9.71
CA ALA A 392 11.59 3.24 -8.97
C ALA A 392 11.38 1.72 -8.92
N TYR A 393 10.52 1.31 -7.99
CA TYR A 393 9.84 0.03 -8.00
C TYR A 393 8.33 0.29 -8.18
N PRO A 394 7.68 -0.37 -9.18
CA PRO A 394 8.27 -1.24 -10.17
C PRO A 394 9.06 -0.49 -11.26
N THR A 395 9.86 -1.22 -12.01
CA THR A 395 10.42 -0.82 -13.31
C THR A 395 10.29 -2.01 -14.25
N MET A 396 9.75 -1.78 -15.45
CA MET A 396 9.56 -2.82 -16.46
C MET A 396 10.55 -2.66 -17.60
N LEU A 397 11.23 -3.77 -17.96
CA LEU A 397 12.14 -3.82 -19.09
C LEU A 397 11.54 -4.71 -20.17
N PHE A 398 11.58 -4.25 -21.41
CA PHE A 398 11.18 -5.00 -22.60
C PHE A 398 12.43 -5.41 -23.35
N LEU A 399 12.60 -6.73 -23.56
CA LEU A 399 13.75 -7.30 -24.25
C LEU A 399 13.32 -7.91 -25.57
N ASN A 400 14.13 -7.68 -26.60
CA ASN A 400 13.99 -8.35 -27.89
C ASN A 400 14.47 -9.83 -27.79
N ARG A 401 14.39 -10.57 -28.90
CA ARG A 401 14.79 -12.00 -28.98
C ARG A 401 16.28 -12.23 -28.72
N LYS A 402 17.11 -11.19 -28.82
CA LYS A 402 18.55 -11.21 -28.54
C LYS A 402 18.88 -10.81 -27.11
N ASN A 403 17.88 -10.72 -26.22
CA ASN A 403 18.00 -10.25 -24.83
C ASN A 403 18.48 -8.80 -24.70
N GLN A 404 18.40 -7.97 -25.73
CA GLN A 404 18.72 -6.55 -25.63
C GLN A 404 17.51 -5.79 -25.08
N ILE A 405 17.74 -4.88 -24.13
CA ILE A 405 16.70 -4.00 -23.60
C ILE A 405 16.37 -2.97 -24.68
N VAL A 406 15.12 -2.92 -25.11
CA VAL A 406 14.66 -2.01 -26.19
C VAL A 406 13.71 -0.93 -25.67
N LYS A 407 13.09 -1.14 -24.50
CA LYS A 407 12.25 -0.16 -23.83
C LYS A 407 12.30 -0.35 -22.33
N VAL A 408 12.20 0.74 -21.59
CA VAL A 408 12.07 0.77 -20.13
C VAL A 408 10.84 1.60 -19.77
N HIS A 409 10.03 1.10 -18.85
CA HIS A 409 8.95 1.84 -18.23
C HIS A 409 9.22 1.94 -16.73
N THR A 410 9.34 3.14 -16.20
CA THR A 410 9.68 3.39 -14.80
C THR A 410 8.44 3.79 -14.01
N GLY A 411 8.21 3.12 -12.88
CA GLY A 411 6.99 3.31 -12.10
C GLY A 411 5.79 2.55 -12.68
N PHE A 412 4.62 2.78 -12.11
CA PHE A 412 3.38 2.19 -12.58
C PHE A 412 2.22 3.16 -12.31
N ASP A 413 1.54 3.55 -13.37
CA ASP A 413 0.28 4.29 -13.29
C ASP A 413 -0.86 3.27 -13.10
N GLY A 414 -1.20 3.01 -11.84
CA GLY A 414 -2.17 1.99 -11.46
C GLY A 414 -3.62 2.35 -11.77
N PRO A 415 -4.56 1.45 -11.45
CA PRO A 415 -5.98 1.60 -11.80
C PRO A 415 -6.69 2.79 -11.12
N ALA A 416 -6.08 3.41 -10.12
CA ALA A 416 -6.58 4.64 -9.50
C ALA A 416 -6.35 5.91 -10.35
N THR A 417 -5.55 5.81 -11.42
CA THR A 417 -5.09 6.94 -12.23
C THR A 417 -5.84 7.04 -13.56
N SER A 418 -5.91 8.25 -14.11
CA SER A 418 -6.42 8.48 -15.46
C SER A 418 -5.56 7.86 -16.58
N MET A 419 -4.30 7.51 -16.25
CA MET A 419 -3.32 6.99 -17.22
C MET A 419 -3.37 5.48 -17.41
N TYR A 420 -4.05 4.73 -16.53
CA TYR A 420 -4.05 3.27 -16.56
C TYR A 420 -4.52 2.68 -17.90
N GLU A 421 -5.58 3.23 -18.50
CA GLU A 421 -6.08 2.76 -19.79
C GLU A 421 -5.11 3.04 -20.94
N SER A 422 -4.41 4.18 -20.93
CA SER A 422 -3.37 4.47 -21.94
C SER A 422 -2.15 3.58 -21.75
N PHE A 423 -1.74 3.33 -20.52
CA PHE A 423 -0.67 2.38 -20.21
C PHE A 423 -0.97 0.98 -20.76
N LYS A 424 -2.18 0.45 -20.54
CA LYS A 424 -2.58 -0.86 -21.07
C LYS A 424 -2.46 -0.96 -22.59
N LYS A 425 -2.89 0.09 -23.29
CA LYS A 425 -2.78 0.17 -24.76
C LYS A 425 -1.34 0.22 -25.23
N GLU A 426 -0.53 1.05 -24.60
CA GLU A 426 0.90 1.20 -24.91
C GLU A 426 1.67 -0.11 -24.68
N PHE A 427 1.40 -0.79 -23.56
CA PHE A 427 1.96 -2.09 -23.25
C PHE A 427 1.64 -3.12 -24.34
N ALA A 428 0.36 -3.26 -24.71
CA ALA A 428 -0.09 -4.21 -25.73
C ALA A 428 0.54 -3.91 -27.11
N ASN A 429 0.64 -2.64 -27.50
CA ASN A 429 1.29 -2.21 -28.73
C ASN A 429 2.78 -2.57 -28.71
N THR A 430 3.50 -2.28 -27.61
CA THR A 430 4.93 -2.62 -27.48
C THR A 430 5.17 -4.12 -27.65
N ILE A 431 4.34 -4.97 -27.01
CA ILE A 431 4.45 -6.44 -27.16
C ILE A 431 4.19 -6.84 -28.63
N SER A 432 3.13 -6.30 -29.26
CA SER A 432 2.79 -6.60 -30.65
C SER A 432 3.91 -6.22 -31.63
N GLU A 433 4.54 -5.06 -31.44
CA GLU A 433 5.68 -4.60 -32.24
C GLU A 433 6.89 -5.51 -32.07
N LEU A 434 7.22 -5.91 -30.82
CA LEU A 434 8.33 -6.80 -30.54
C LEU A 434 8.13 -8.21 -31.09
N ILE A 435 6.90 -8.73 -31.08
CA ILE A 435 6.60 -10.03 -31.70
C ILE A 435 6.79 -9.97 -33.24
N LYS A 436 6.42 -8.87 -33.88
CA LYS A 436 6.55 -8.66 -35.32
C LYS A 436 7.99 -8.38 -35.75
N SER A 437 8.82 -7.84 -34.88
CA SER A 437 10.24 -7.59 -35.19
C SER A 437 10.99 -8.94 -35.21
N LYS A 438 11.58 -9.25 -36.39
CA LYS A 438 12.36 -10.48 -36.61
C LYS A 438 13.78 -10.36 -36.04
#